data_d2af06d33b01ce0b1fbf9220a662063c
#
_entry.id   d2af06d33b01ce0b1fbf9220a662063c
#
_cell.length_a   1.000
_cell.length_b   1.000
_cell.length_c   1.000
_cell.angle_alpha   90.00
_cell.angle_beta   90.00
_cell.angle_gamma   90.00
#
_symmetry.space_group_name_H-M   'P 1'
#
loop_
_entity.id
_entity.type
_entity.pdbx_description
1 polymer ?
#
loop_
_entity_poly.entity_id
_entity_poly.type
_entity_poly.pdbx_seq_one_letter_code
_entity_poly.pdbx_strand_id
1 'polypeptide(L)'
;MADAQAEKKAAERLLSGQAWDDYCDTLKAAGRMISAFGDEPSDLDRAEWYRFMSRLARSSMERLIENAEPTRPRLRDMVWRQSINVQSVDQDHLMCQFDEARDYIITGTRGTLPYFVMAILSAPAPENPGARDWAHEGLKGLKEFDPSNLKTTGFLMSQQMQVNADGTFEIILSQKDPGPGKNWLQLQPNSNCIMIRLVWTDRAKEFAPQFKIARADGAEPEPLTPALMANNLAWASQAVVGYAELVRNWWKGTQGNFSAKLNRLDYSRAQYLSNGGVADRHVAFGGWLKPKGEALVL
;
A
#
# COMPACT_ATOMS: atom_id res chain seq x y z
N MET A 1 3.36 13.81 -27.60
CA MET A 1 4.77 13.68 -28.08
C MET A 1 5.72 13.37 -26.93
N ALA A 2 5.65 14.05 -25.76
CA ALA A 2 6.51 13.75 -24.60
C ALA A 2 6.28 12.33 -24.05
N ASP A 3 5.02 11.90 -23.94
CA ASP A 3 4.68 10.57 -23.43
C ASP A 3 5.19 9.43 -24.32
N ALA A 4 5.04 9.55 -25.64
CA ALA A 4 5.54 8.55 -26.59
C ALA A 4 7.07 8.42 -26.58
N GLN A 5 7.79 9.51 -26.32
CA GLN A 5 9.24 9.49 -26.19
C GLN A 5 9.68 8.85 -24.85
N ALA A 6 8.96 9.12 -23.76
CA ALA A 6 9.21 8.48 -22.48
C ALA A 6 8.95 6.98 -22.55
N GLU A 7 7.86 6.57 -23.18
CA GLU A 7 7.52 5.16 -23.38
C GLU A 7 8.56 4.43 -24.22
N LYS A 8 9.01 5.04 -25.33
CA LYS A 8 10.10 4.50 -26.16
C LYS A 8 11.39 4.31 -25.35
N LYS A 9 11.78 5.31 -24.56
CA LYS A 9 12.98 5.24 -23.71
C LYS A 9 12.85 4.14 -22.65
N ALA A 10 11.68 3.98 -22.04
CA ALA A 10 11.44 2.90 -21.07
C ALA A 10 11.55 1.52 -21.73
N ALA A 11 10.98 1.35 -22.93
CA ALA A 11 11.10 0.12 -23.70
C ALA A 11 12.56 -0.20 -24.06
N GLU A 12 13.33 0.78 -24.51
CA GLU A 12 14.76 0.62 -24.84
C GLU A 12 15.57 0.16 -23.60
N ARG A 13 15.29 0.72 -22.42
CA ARG A 13 15.94 0.30 -21.17
C ARG A 13 15.65 -1.15 -20.81
N LEU A 14 14.41 -1.62 -21.02
CA LEU A 14 14.11 -3.03 -20.78
C LEU A 14 14.84 -3.94 -21.76
N LEU A 15 14.75 -3.61 -23.07
CA LEU A 15 15.32 -4.44 -24.14
C LEU A 15 16.85 -4.53 -24.08
N SER A 16 17.51 -3.53 -23.51
CA SER A 16 18.96 -3.55 -23.26
C SER A 16 19.38 -4.25 -21.98
N GLY A 17 18.44 -4.65 -21.11
CA GLY A 17 18.71 -5.19 -19.77
C GLY A 17 18.92 -4.13 -18.69
N GLN A 18 19.08 -2.86 -19.05
CA GLN A 18 19.35 -1.77 -18.09
C GLN A 18 18.29 -1.65 -17.00
N ALA A 19 17.01 -1.84 -17.34
CA ALA A 19 15.93 -1.76 -16.36
C ALA A 19 16.04 -2.86 -15.27
N TRP A 20 16.55 -4.04 -15.63
CA TRP A 20 16.79 -5.11 -14.68
C TRP A 20 18.01 -4.83 -13.80
N ASP A 21 19.09 -4.32 -14.38
CA ASP A 21 20.29 -3.96 -13.64
C ASP A 21 19.99 -2.86 -12.61
N ASP A 22 19.25 -1.82 -13.00
CA ASP A 22 18.82 -0.74 -12.12
C ASP A 22 17.93 -1.25 -10.97
N TYR A 23 17.03 -2.20 -11.26
CA TYR A 23 16.22 -2.87 -10.25
C TYR A 23 17.11 -3.58 -9.21
N CYS A 24 18.05 -4.37 -9.67
CA CYS A 24 18.99 -5.12 -8.79
C CYS A 24 19.86 -4.16 -7.96
N ASP A 25 20.37 -3.10 -8.58
CA ASP A 25 21.23 -2.13 -7.90
C ASP A 25 20.47 -1.33 -6.84
N THR A 26 19.20 -1.00 -7.10
CA THR A 26 18.33 -0.38 -6.09
C THR A 26 18.11 -1.31 -4.89
N LEU A 27 17.90 -2.61 -5.12
CA LEU A 27 17.75 -3.58 -4.02
C LEU A 27 19.07 -3.75 -3.21
N LYS A 28 20.22 -3.73 -3.87
CA LYS A 28 21.53 -3.73 -3.19
C LYS A 28 21.70 -2.50 -2.30
N ALA A 29 21.32 -1.32 -2.82
CA ALA A 29 21.36 -0.07 -2.06
C ALA A 29 20.41 -0.13 -0.86
N ALA A 30 19.18 -0.63 -1.04
CA ALA A 30 18.22 -0.82 0.04
C ALA A 30 18.77 -1.72 1.16
N GLY A 31 19.46 -2.81 0.82
CA GLY A 31 20.09 -3.69 1.80
C GLY A 31 21.11 -2.98 2.70
N ARG A 32 21.77 -1.94 2.19
CA ARG A 32 22.78 -1.17 2.92
C ARG A 32 22.22 -0.08 3.81
N MET A 33 20.92 0.21 3.70
CA MET A 33 20.28 1.29 4.47
C MET A 33 20.27 1.05 5.97
N ILE A 34 20.55 -0.15 6.45
CA ILE A 34 20.59 -0.44 7.89
C ILE A 34 21.56 0.48 8.64
N SER A 35 22.66 0.85 8.02
CA SER A 35 23.63 1.77 8.62
C SER A 35 23.10 3.19 8.83
N ALA A 36 22.00 3.56 8.17
CA ALA A 36 21.37 4.88 8.31
C ALA A 36 20.35 4.96 9.45
N PHE A 37 20.12 3.85 10.19
CA PHE A 37 19.10 3.81 11.24
C PHE A 37 19.56 4.31 12.62
N GLY A 38 20.79 4.67 12.80
CA GLY A 38 21.33 5.21 14.06
C GLY A 38 22.56 4.47 14.54
N ASP A 39 22.52 3.98 15.79
CA ASP A 39 23.63 3.27 16.41
C ASP A 39 24.08 2.04 15.62
N GLU A 40 25.30 1.56 15.86
CA GLU A 40 25.85 0.37 15.21
C GLU A 40 24.88 -0.83 15.43
N PRO A 41 24.30 -1.40 14.37
CA PRO A 41 23.33 -2.47 14.50
C PRO A 41 23.97 -3.76 14.99
N SER A 42 23.30 -4.44 15.91
CA SER A 42 23.68 -5.77 16.37
C SER A 42 23.56 -6.82 15.27
N ASP A 43 24.11 -8.01 15.48
CA ASP A 43 23.96 -9.13 14.54
C ASP A 43 22.49 -9.51 14.33
N LEU A 44 21.67 -9.44 15.37
CA LEU A 44 20.24 -9.68 15.28
C LEU A 44 19.53 -8.60 14.44
N ASP A 45 19.87 -7.33 14.63
CA ASP A 45 19.31 -6.24 13.84
C ASP A 45 19.63 -6.41 12.36
N ARG A 46 20.85 -6.84 12.04
CA ARG A 46 21.28 -7.13 10.66
C ARG A 46 20.49 -8.29 10.08
N ALA A 47 20.32 -9.37 10.82
CA ALA A 47 19.56 -10.54 10.37
C ALA A 47 18.08 -10.20 10.12
N GLU A 48 17.45 -9.47 11.05
CA GLU A 48 16.05 -9.01 10.90
C GLU A 48 15.89 -8.00 9.77
N TRP A 49 16.88 -7.12 9.58
CA TRP A 49 16.86 -6.20 8.45
C TRP A 49 16.83 -6.92 7.10
N TYR A 50 17.70 -7.89 6.88
CA TYR A 50 17.70 -8.64 5.62
C TYR A 50 16.44 -9.49 5.44
N ARG A 51 15.89 -10.03 6.53
CA ARG A 51 14.59 -10.68 6.49
C ARG A 51 13.50 -9.71 6.08
N PHE A 52 13.51 -8.51 6.63
CA PHE A 52 12.54 -7.44 6.30
C PHE A 52 12.68 -7.00 4.83
N MET A 53 13.90 -6.77 4.35
CA MET A 53 14.16 -6.42 2.95
C MET A 53 13.66 -7.50 1.99
N SER A 54 13.89 -8.77 2.31
CA SER A 54 13.41 -9.90 1.51
C SER A 54 11.88 -9.92 1.43
N ARG A 55 11.18 -9.62 2.52
CA ARG A 55 9.71 -9.51 2.56
C ARG A 55 9.22 -8.33 1.72
N LEU A 56 9.87 -7.17 1.83
CA LEU A 56 9.54 -6.01 1.02
C LEU A 56 9.75 -6.27 -0.47
N ALA A 57 10.87 -6.89 -0.86
CA ALA A 57 11.15 -7.23 -2.25
C ALA A 57 10.06 -8.16 -2.82
N ARG A 58 9.72 -9.24 -2.11
CA ARG A 58 8.63 -10.13 -2.50
C ARG A 58 7.30 -9.40 -2.63
N SER A 59 6.95 -8.59 -1.64
CA SER A 59 5.74 -7.78 -1.64
C SER A 59 5.64 -6.84 -2.84
N SER A 60 6.75 -6.19 -3.14
CA SER A 60 6.81 -5.23 -4.25
C SER A 60 6.69 -5.93 -5.60
N MET A 61 7.28 -7.11 -5.76
CA MET A 61 7.12 -7.93 -6.97
C MET A 61 5.66 -8.36 -7.16
N GLU A 62 5.03 -8.91 -6.13
CA GLU A 62 3.63 -9.33 -6.20
C GLU A 62 2.70 -8.17 -6.53
N ARG A 63 2.95 -7.01 -5.93
CA ARG A 63 2.06 -5.85 -6.07
C ARG A 63 2.29 -5.07 -7.36
N LEU A 64 3.54 -4.82 -7.72
CA LEU A 64 3.93 -3.84 -8.72
C LEU A 64 4.50 -4.44 -10.01
N ILE A 65 4.63 -5.77 -10.07
CA ILE A 65 4.98 -6.51 -11.28
C ILE A 65 3.83 -7.43 -11.67
N GLU A 66 3.46 -8.36 -10.77
CA GLU A 66 2.46 -9.38 -11.10
C GLU A 66 1.01 -8.86 -11.13
N ASN A 67 0.71 -7.78 -10.43
CA ASN A 67 -0.64 -7.25 -10.26
C ASN A 67 -0.76 -5.74 -10.54
N ALA A 68 0.17 -5.19 -11.30
CA ALA A 68 0.22 -3.76 -11.60
C ALA A 68 -0.50 -3.35 -12.90
N GLU A 69 -1.18 -4.28 -13.57
CA GLU A 69 -1.85 -4.01 -14.82
C GLU A 69 -3.24 -3.39 -14.59
N PRO A 70 -3.44 -2.08 -14.83
CA PRO A 70 -4.74 -1.43 -14.62
C PRO A 70 -5.85 -1.98 -15.53
N THR A 71 -5.47 -2.58 -16.66
CA THR A 71 -6.40 -3.20 -17.61
C THR A 71 -6.83 -4.61 -17.20
N ARG A 72 -6.14 -5.18 -16.22
CA ARG A 72 -6.47 -6.47 -15.60
C ARG A 72 -6.52 -6.33 -14.07
N PRO A 73 -7.42 -5.52 -13.52
CA PRO A 73 -7.44 -5.25 -12.09
C PRO A 73 -7.72 -6.54 -11.30
N ARG A 74 -7.00 -6.73 -10.21
CA ARG A 74 -7.18 -7.88 -9.32
C ARG A 74 -7.05 -7.47 -7.88
N LEU A 75 -8.04 -7.80 -7.07
CA LEU A 75 -7.94 -7.70 -5.62
C LEU A 75 -7.07 -8.85 -5.09
N ARG A 76 -6.02 -8.50 -4.41
CA ARG A 76 -5.06 -9.44 -3.82
C ARG A 76 -4.93 -9.19 -2.33
N ASP A 77 -4.69 -10.26 -1.59
CA ASP A 77 -4.30 -10.14 -0.20
C ASP A 77 -3.09 -9.22 -0.11
N MET A 78 -3.19 -8.22 0.75
CA MET A 78 -2.03 -7.43 1.07
C MET A 78 -0.99 -8.31 1.75
N VAL A 79 0.24 -8.05 1.44
CA VAL A 79 1.40 -8.77 1.93
C VAL A 79 1.64 -8.56 3.43
N TRP A 80 0.68 -8.04 4.16
CA TRP A 80 0.69 -7.93 5.62
C TRP A 80 0.92 -9.27 6.32
N ARG A 81 0.47 -10.37 5.71
CA ARG A 81 0.80 -11.72 6.16
C ARG A 81 2.29 -12.02 6.22
N GLN A 82 3.12 -11.16 5.63
CA GLN A 82 4.57 -11.30 5.62
C GLN A 82 5.28 -10.42 6.66
N SER A 83 4.55 -9.80 7.56
CA SER A 83 5.11 -8.93 8.62
C SER A 83 6.03 -7.83 8.09
N ILE A 84 5.55 -7.08 7.10
CA ILE A 84 6.24 -5.89 6.59
C ILE A 84 5.87 -4.62 7.37
N ASN A 85 4.81 -4.69 8.15
CA ASN A 85 4.33 -3.62 9.01
C ASN A 85 3.64 -4.22 10.23
N VAL A 86 2.96 -3.42 11.03
CA VAL A 86 2.18 -3.86 12.19
C VAL A 86 1.00 -4.72 11.74
N GLN A 87 1.03 -6.00 12.07
CA GLN A 87 -0.06 -6.92 11.80
C GLN A 87 -1.11 -6.87 12.91
N SER A 88 -2.37 -6.98 12.52
CA SER A 88 -3.47 -7.28 13.42
C SER A 88 -4.03 -8.65 13.09
N VAL A 89 -4.21 -9.50 14.10
CA VAL A 89 -4.82 -10.83 13.94
C VAL A 89 -6.30 -10.74 13.56
N ASP A 90 -6.92 -9.61 13.85
CA ASP A 90 -8.33 -9.34 13.63
C ASP A 90 -8.60 -8.61 12.30
N GLN A 91 -7.58 -8.39 11.48
CA GLN A 91 -7.73 -7.68 10.23
C GLN A 91 -7.05 -8.42 9.06
N ASP A 92 -7.74 -8.44 7.93
CA ASP A 92 -7.16 -8.77 6.64
C ASP A 92 -7.28 -7.56 5.70
N HIS A 93 -6.38 -7.48 4.73
CA HIS A 93 -6.38 -6.39 3.77
C HIS A 93 -6.29 -6.93 2.35
N LEU A 94 -7.11 -6.37 1.47
CA LEU A 94 -7.01 -6.58 0.04
C LEU A 94 -6.59 -5.28 -0.64
N MET A 95 -5.80 -5.38 -1.69
CA MET A 95 -5.44 -4.23 -2.52
C MET A 95 -5.60 -4.54 -3.99
N CYS A 96 -5.85 -3.49 -4.76
CA CYS A 96 -5.77 -3.50 -6.21
C CYS A 96 -5.19 -2.17 -6.69
N GLN A 97 -4.28 -2.23 -7.65
CA GLN A 97 -3.83 -1.06 -8.41
C GLN A 97 -4.80 -0.83 -9.57
N PHE A 98 -5.03 0.42 -9.91
CA PHE A 98 -5.87 0.82 -11.02
C PHE A 98 -5.41 2.18 -11.59
N ASP A 99 -6.06 2.62 -12.65
CA ASP A 99 -5.82 3.91 -13.32
C ASP A 99 -7.08 4.76 -13.18
N GLU A 100 -6.98 5.95 -12.57
CA GLU A 100 -8.13 6.83 -12.34
C GLU A 100 -8.78 7.35 -13.63
N ALA A 101 -8.11 7.23 -14.77
CA ALA A 101 -8.71 7.57 -16.05
C ALA A 101 -9.73 6.54 -16.56
N ARG A 102 -9.87 5.41 -15.85
CA ARG A 102 -10.77 4.30 -16.21
C ARG A 102 -11.79 4.08 -15.10
N ASP A 103 -12.99 3.68 -15.49
CA ASP A 103 -14.02 3.26 -14.54
C ASP A 103 -13.94 1.76 -14.26
N TYR A 104 -14.22 1.39 -13.01
CA TYR A 104 -14.21 -0.01 -12.56
C TYR A 104 -15.48 -0.34 -11.81
N ILE A 105 -15.81 -1.64 -11.77
CA ILE A 105 -16.93 -2.17 -11.01
C ILE A 105 -16.40 -3.24 -10.06
N ILE A 106 -16.75 -3.12 -8.79
CA ILE A 106 -16.56 -4.19 -7.81
C ILE A 106 -17.91 -4.84 -7.57
N THR A 107 -17.99 -6.14 -7.82
CA THR A 107 -19.15 -6.97 -7.46
C THR A 107 -18.76 -7.99 -6.40
N GLY A 108 -19.75 -8.47 -5.66
CA GLY A 108 -19.46 -9.48 -4.65
C GLY A 108 -20.63 -9.84 -3.75
N THR A 109 -20.33 -10.58 -2.70
CA THR A 109 -21.26 -10.92 -1.63
C THR A 109 -20.79 -10.36 -0.30
N ARG A 110 -21.75 -9.88 0.50
CA ARG A 110 -21.47 -9.14 1.75
C ARG A 110 -20.73 -9.97 2.81
N GLY A 111 -20.90 -11.29 2.81
CA GLY A 111 -20.45 -12.12 3.92
C GLY A 111 -21.10 -11.74 5.27
N THR A 112 -20.51 -12.21 6.35
CA THR A 112 -21.05 -12.01 7.71
C THR A 112 -20.16 -11.16 8.60
N LEU A 113 -19.03 -10.64 8.10
CA LEU A 113 -18.18 -9.76 8.89
C LEU A 113 -18.98 -8.56 9.42
N PRO A 114 -18.78 -8.18 10.70
CA PRO A 114 -19.48 -7.03 11.27
C PRO A 114 -19.14 -5.74 10.53
N TYR A 115 -17.87 -5.64 10.05
CA TYR A 115 -17.36 -4.44 9.46
C TYR A 115 -16.27 -4.71 8.42
N PHE A 116 -16.32 -3.99 7.33
CA PHE A 116 -15.20 -3.75 6.43
C PHE A 116 -15.28 -2.34 5.84
N VAL A 117 -14.15 -1.82 5.41
CA VAL A 117 -14.06 -0.51 4.77
C VAL A 117 -13.23 -0.60 3.50
N MET A 118 -13.69 0.08 2.48
CA MET A 118 -12.98 0.31 1.23
C MET A 118 -12.45 1.74 1.22
N ALA A 119 -11.20 1.91 0.90
CA ALA A 119 -10.56 3.22 0.80
C ALA A 119 -9.86 3.38 -0.53
N ILE A 120 -10.11 4.47 -1.20
CA ILE A 120 -9.33 4.90 -2.35
C ILE A 120 -8.12 5.67 -1.85
N LEU A 121 -6.96 5.25 -2.30
CA LEU A 121 -5.68 5.86 -1.96
C LEU A 121 -5.11 6.56 -3.18
N SER A 122 -4.53 7.71 -2.94
CA SER A 122 -3.73 8.46 -3.89
C SER A 122 -2.28 8.44 -3.43
N ALA A 123 -1.41 7.93 -4.29
CA ALA A 123 0.03 8.04 -4.11
C ALA A 123 0.60 8.61 -5.40
N PRO A 124 1.40 9.69 -5.34
CA PRO A 124 2.03 10.20 -6.55
C PRO A 124 2.85 9.10 -7.23
N ALA A 125 2.78 9.02 -8.56
CA ALA A 125 3.65 8.13 -9.31
C ALA A 125 5.12 8.56 -9.12
N PRO A 126 6.09 7.61 -9.09
CA PRO A 126 7.49 7.98 -8.96
C PRO A 126 7.92 8.92 -10.09
N GLU A 127 8.35 10.11 -9.72
CA GLU A 127 8.95 11.05 -10.66
C GLU A 127 10.30 10.47 -11.12
N ASN A 128 10.43 10.11 -12.38
CA ASN A 128 11.65 9.62 -12.98
C ASN A 128 12.13 8.23 -12.48
N PRO A 129 11.61 7.14 -13.05
CA PRO A 129 12.01 5.76 -12.74
C PRO A 129 13.41 5.40 -13.27
N GLY A 130 14.37 6.32 -13.28
CA GLY A 130 15.76 6.04 -13.65
C GLY A 130 16.57 5.52 -12.47
N ALA A 131 17.72 4.93 -12.75
CA ALA A 131 18.70 4.63 -11.72
C ALA A 131 19.08 5.92 -10.99
N ARG A 132 18.90 5.93 -9.68
CA ARG A 132 19.33 7.00 -8.80
C ARG A 132 20.50 6.54 -7.96
N ASP A 133 21.42 7.41 -7.68
CA ASP A 133 22.47 7.15 -6.71
C ASP A 133 21.91 7.30 -5.29
N TRP A 134 21.21 6.26 -4.84
CA TRP A 134 20.61 6.21 -3.50
C TRP A 134 21.62 6.40 -2.37
N ALA A 135 22.91 6.14 -2.64
CA ALA A 135 23.97 6.34 -1.66
C ALA A 135 24.26 7.82 -1.42
N HIS A 136 24.13 8.66 -2.45
CA HIS A 136 24.41 10.10 -2.38
C HIS A 136 23.16 10.96 -2.24
N GLU A 137 22.09 10.63 -2.97
CA GLU A 137 20.85 11.42 -2.99
C GLU A 137 19.98 11.14 -1.77
N GLY A 138 20.17 9.98 -1.15
CA GLY A 138 19.30 9.53 -0.06
C GLY A 138 17.85 9.43 -0.53
N LEU A 139 16.95 9.32 0.42
CA LEU A 139 15.53 9.08 0.15
C LEU A 139 14.71 10.36 -0.04
N LYS A 140 15.35 11.51 -0.09
CA LYS A 140 14.70 12.82 -0.23
C LYS A 140 13.90 12.99 -1.52
N GLY A 141 14.11 12.10 -2.49
CA GLY A 141 13.40 12.11 -3.75
C GLY A 141 12.17 11.21 -3.83
N LEU A 142 11.87 10.43 -2.79
CA LEU A 142 10.72 9.52 -2.78
C LEU A 142 9.50 10.17 -2.13
N LYS A 143 8.99 11.23 -2.74
CA LYS A 143 7.82 11.97 -2.25
C LYS A 143 6.57 11.09 -2.12
N GLU A 144 6.44 10.08 -2.95
CA GLU A 144 5.33 9.12 -2.95
C GLU A 144 5.26 8.25 -1.69
N PHE A 145 6.39 8.07 -1.00
CA PHE A 145 6.48 7.34 0.27
C PHE A 145 6.56 8.26 1.49
N ASP A 146 6.47 9.56 1.30
CA ASP A 146 6.24 10.47 2.41
C ASP A 146 4.80 10.26 2.91
N PRO A 147 4.59 9.91 4.20
CA PRO A 147 3.26 9.73 4.77
C PRO A 147 2.32 10.91 4.54
N SER A 148 2.86 12.13 4.42
CA SER A 148 2.08 13.32 4.14
C SER A 148 1.48 13.35 2.72
N ASN A 149 2.05 12.59 1.79
CA ASN A 149 1.59 12.47 0.40
C ASN A 149 0.64 11.30 0.17
N LEU A 150 0.55 10.34 1.09
CA LEU A 150 -0.44 9.27 1.05
C LEU A 150 -1.78 9.82 1.52
N LYS A 151 -2.72 9.96 0.61
CA LYS A 151 -4.04 10.52 0.90
C LYS A 151 -5.12 9.48 0.66
N THR A 152 -6.05 9.39 1.60
CA THR A 152 -7.32 8.72 1.37
C THR A 152 -8.24 9.75 0.70
N THR A 153 -8.62 9.49 -0.55
CA THR A 153 -9.44 10.40 -1.36
C THR A 153 -10.92 10.06 -1.33
N GLY A 154 -11.26 8.87 -0.89
CA GLY A 154 -12.64 8.43 -0.70
C GLY A 154 -12.68 7.13 0.09
N PHE A 155 -13.79 6.89 0.76
CA PHE A 155 -14.04 5.63 1.46
C PHE A 155 -15.51 5.26 1.48
N LEU A 156 -15.80 3.97 1.60
CA LEU A 156 -17.13 3.41 1.76
C LEU A 156 -17.09 2.34 2.85
N MET A 157 -17.90 2.53 3.87
CA MET A 157 -18.06 1.56 4.95
C MET A 157 -19.16 0.56 4.63
N SER A 158 -18.96 -0.70 5.02
CA SER A 158 -19.92 -1.78 4.74
C SER A 158 -21.32 -1.53 5.29
N GLN A 159 -21.47 -0.72 6.35
CA GLN A 159 -22.77 -0.34 6.91
C GLN A 159 -23.51 0.72 6.08
N GLN A 160 -22.80 1.40 5.18
CA GLN A 160 -23.37 2.42 4.30
C GLN A 160 -23.73 1.89 2.92
N MET A 161 -23.32 0.63 2.64
CA MET A 161 -23.54 0.00 1.35
C MET A 161 -25.01 -0.43 1.17
N GLN A 162 -25.50 -0.25 -0.04
CA GLN A 162 -26.69 -0.91 -0.51
C GLN A 162 -26.34 -2.35 -0.90
N VAL A 163 -27.03 -3.30 -0.31
CA VAL A 163 -26.85 -4.73 -0.52
C VAL A 163 -28.21 -5.31 -0.94
N ASN A 164 -28.22 -6.14 -1.96
CA ASN A 164 -29.42 -6.81 -2.44
C ASN A 164 -29.94 -7.83 -1.40
N ALA A 165 -31.20 -8.25 -1.56
CA ALA A 165 -31.82 -9.22 -0.65
C ALA A 165 -31.09 -10.58 -0.60
N ASP A 166 -30.39 -10.95 -1.67
CA ASP A 166 -29.56 -12.17 -1.76
C ASP A 166 -28.15 -12.00 -1.21
N GLY A 167 -27.82 -10.84 -0.67
CA GLY A 167 -26.49 -10.51 -0.12
C GLY A 167 -25.47 -10.06 -1.15
N THR A 168 -25.83 -9.95 -2.42
CA THR A 168 -24.94 -9.43 -3.46
C THR A 168 -24.87 -7.90 -3.44
N PHE A 169 -23.80 -7.34 -3.98
CA PHE A 169 -23.64 -5.88 -4.14
C PHE A 169 -22.82 -5.54 -5.38
N GLU A 170 -22.96 -4.28 -5.80
CA GLU A 170 -22.15 -3.66 -6.82
C GLU A 170 -21.66 -2.30 -6.30
N ILE A 171 -20.41 -1.95 -6.61
CA ILE A 171 -19.80 -0.66 -6.28
C ILE A 171 -19.10 -0.13 -7.52
N ILE A 172 -19.41 1.10 -7.88
CA ILE A 172 -18.83 1.79 -9.03
C ILE A 172 -17.65 2.64 -8.56
N LEU A 173 -16.52 2.50 -9.19
CA LEU A 173 -15.33 3.34 -9.04
C LEU A 173 -15.23 4.20 -10.28
N SER A 174 -15.44 5.50 -10.17
CA SER A 174 -15.43 6.43 -11.29
C SER A 174 -15.15 7.86 -10.83
N GLN A 175 -14.68 8.71 -11.75
CA GLN A 175 -14.57 10.15 -11.49
C GLN A 175 -15.94 10.82 -11.47
N LYS A 176 -16.85 10.34 -12.32
CA LYS A 176 -18.20 10.89 -12.49
C LYS A 176 -19.20 10.17 -11.60
N ASP A 177 -20.02 10.93 -10.91
CA ASP A 177 -21.13 10.39 -10.12
C ASP A 177 -22.09 9.56 -10.99
N PRO A 178 -22.32 8.27 -10.66
CA PRO A 178 -23.24 7.40 -11.38
C PRO A 178 -24.72 7.68 -11.10
N GLY A 179 -25.03 8.61 -10.21
CA GLY A 179 -26.38 8.99 -9.82
C GLY A 179 -26.87 8.31 -8.53
N PRO A 180 -28.07 8.67 -8.08
CA PRO A 180 -28.62 8.22 -6.81
C PRO A 180 -28.87 6.70 -6.78
N GLY A 181 -28.81 6.12 -5.61
CA GLY A 181 -29.11 4.71 -5.39
C GLY A 181 -28.01 3.74 -5.84
N LYS A 182 -26.79 4.22 -5.99
CA LYS A 182 -25.61 3.40 -6.32
C LYS A 182 -24.58 3.46 -5.19
N ASN A 183 -23.91 2.35 -4.93
CA ASN A 183 -22.68 2.39 -4.15
C ASN A 183 -21.58 2.98 -5.04
N TRP A 184 -21.00 4.07 -4.62
CA TRP A 184 -20.00 4.79 -5.39
C TRP A 184 -18.77 5.12 -4.57
N LEU A 185 -17.61 4.89 -5.16
CA LEU A 185 -16.32 5.36 -4.68
C LEU A 185 -15.74 6.30 -5.73
N GLN A 186 -15.72 7.58 -5.39
CA GLN A 186 -15.20 8.60 -6.30
C GLN A 186 -13.69 8.46 -6.48
N LEU A 187 -13.26 8.41 -7.75
CA LEU A 187 -11.86 8.52 -8.13
C LEU A 187 -11.49 9.99 -8.25
N GLN A 188 -10.47 10.40 -7.51
CA GLN A 188 -9.88 11.73 -7.57
C GLN A 188 -8.60 11.68 -8.41
N PRO A 189 -8.07 12.82 -8.89
CA PRO A 189 -6.78 12.86 -9.53
C PRO A 189 -5.69 12.18 -8.70
N ASN A 190 -4.88 11.36 -9.35
CA ASN A 190 -3.85 10.49 -8.75
C ASN A 190 -4.39 9.35 -7.86
N SER A 191 -5.69 9.06 -7.90
CA SER A 191 -6.23 7.83 -7.30
C SER A 191 -5.69 6.62 -8.07
N ASN A 192 -4.93 5.75 -7.43
CA ASN A 192 -4.27 4.64 -8.12
C ASN A 192 -4.31 3.31 -7.38
N CYS A 193 -4.97 3.28 -6.23
CA CYS A 193 -5.09 2.07 -5.44
C CYS A 193 -6.38 2.05 -4.62
N ILE A 194 -7.01 0.90 -4.53
CA ILE A 194 -8.02 0.63 -3.52
C ILE A 194 -7.45 -0.32 -2.47
N MET A 195 -7.71 -0.01 -1.21
CA MET A 195 -7.47 -0.89 -0.08
C MET A 195 -8.79 -1.25 0.58
N ILE A 196 -9.03 -2.55 0.77
CA ILE A 196 -10.18 -3.07 1.49
C ILE A 196 -9.67 -3.66 2.80
N ARG A 197 -10.14 -3.15 3.93
CA ARG A 197 -9.82 -3.67 5.26
C ARG A 197 -11.00 -4.46 5.78
N LEU A 198 -10.77 -5.74 6.05
CA LEU A 198 -11.74 -6.66 6.65
C LEU A 198 -11.46 -6.75 8.14
N VAL A 199 -12.50 -6.61 8.96
CA VAL A 199 -12.39 -6.68 10.43
C VAL A 199 -13.17 -7.88 10.92
N TRP A 200 -12.47 -8.77 11.62
CA TRP A 200 -12.99 -10.00 12.20
C TRP A 200 -13.25 -9.83 13.69
N THR A 201 -14.33 -10.37 14.16
CA THR A 201 -14.59 -10.54 15.59
C THR A 201 -14.44 -12.01 16.01
N ASP A 202 -14.88 -12.92 15.17
CA ASP A 202 -14.76 -14.37 15.39
C ASP A 202 -14.49 -15.09 14.06
N ARG A 203 -13.21 -15.36 13.78
CA ARG A 203 -12.80 -16.03 12.55
C ARG A 203 -13.34 -17.44 12.38
N ALA A 204 -13.83 -18.07 13.46
CA ALA A 204 -14.39 -19.41 13.38
C ALA A 204 -15.86 -19.42 12.92
N LYS A 205 -16.56 -18.30 13.04
CA LYS A 205 -18.00 -18.18 12.75
C LYS A 205 -18.33 -17.24 11.61
N GLU A 206 -17.43 -16.34 11.28
CA GLU A 206 -17.66 -15.31 10.27
C GLU A 206 -17.16 -15.74 8.90
N PHE A 207 -17.81 -15.27 7.87
CA PHE A 207 -17.44 -15.48 6.47
C PHE A 207 -17.01 -14.15 5.85
N ALA A 208 -15.84 -14.13 5.23
CA ALA A 208 -15.36 -12.98 4.51
C ALA A 208 -16.31 -12.62 3.35
N PRO A 209 -16.48 -11.32 3.06
CA PRO A 209 -17.07 -10.90 1.81
C PRO A 209 -16.24 -11.39 0.64
N GLN A 210 -16.91 -11.68 -0.47
CA GLN A 210 -16.25 -11.99 -1.72
C GLN A 210 -16.26 -10.75 -2.62
N PHE A 211 -15.17 -10.52 -3.32
CA PHE A 211 -15.02 -9.38 -4.22
C PHE A 211 -14.44 -9.82 -5.56
N LYS A 212 -14.98 -9.24 -6.61
CA LYS A 212 -14.43 -9.29 -7.96
C LYS A 212 -14.38 -7.87 -8.49
N ILE A 213 -13.24 -7.44 -9.01
CA ILE A 213 -13.09 -6.16 -9.69
C ILE A 213 -12.90 -6.37 -11.18
N ALA A 214 -13.52 -5.53 -11.98
CA ALA A 214 -13.39 -5.52 -13.44
C ALA A 214 -13.46 -4.08 -13.97
N ARG A 215 -12.98 -3.88 -15.19
CA ARG A 215 -13.21 -2.63 -15.92
C ARG A 215 -14.70 -2.49 -16.25
N ALA A 216 -15.22 -1.27 -16.12
CA ALA A 216 -16.64 -1.00 -16.40
C ALA A 216 -16.97 -1.08 -17.91
N ASP A 217 -15.98 -0.82 -18.77
CA ASP A 217 -16.13 -0.88 -20.23
C ASP A 217 -16.12 -2.31 -20.81
N GLY A 218 -15.80 -3.32 -19.98
CA GLY A 218 -15.73 -4.71 -20.39
C GLY A 218 -14.65 -5.04 -21.42
N ALA A 219 -13.73 -4.09 -21.69
CA ALA A 219 -12.70 -4.31 -22.69
C ALA A 219 -11.67 -5.36 -22.24
N GLU A 220 -11.13 -6.08 -23.20
CA GLU A 220 -10.09 -7.07 -22.97
C GLU A 220 -8.83 -6.42 -22.37
N PRO A 221 -8.09 -7.16 -21.53
CA PRO A 221 -6.82 -6.68 -21.00
C PRO A 221 -5.82 -6.35 -22.10
N GLU A 222 -5.10 -5.26 -21.92
CA GLU A 222 -4.01 -4.89 -22.82
C GLU A 222 -2.80 -5.83 -22.58
N PRO A 223 -2.04 -6.19 -23.63
CA PRO A 223 -0.85 -7.00 -23.47
C PRO A 223 0.26 -6.26 -22.72
N LEU A 224 1.07 -6.99 -21.96
CA LEU A 224 2.25 -6.45 -21.33
C LEU A 224 3.22 -5.88 -22.39
N THR A 225 3.61 -4.62 -22.23
CA THR A 225 4.59 -3.98 -23.09
C THR A 225 5.98 -3.87 -22.44
N PRO A 226 7.07 -3.78 -23.21
CA PRO A 226 8.40 -3.55 -22.65
C PRO A 226 8.48 -2.27 -21.81
N ALA A 227 7.79 -1.20 -22.22
CA ALA A 227 7.74 0.04 -21.47
C ALA A 227 7.05 -0.12 -20.12
N LEU A 228 5.89 -0.79 -20.09
CA LEU A 228 5.17 -1.07 -18.87
C LEU A 228 6.02 -1.91 -17.91
N MET A 229 6.68 -2.96 -18.41
CA MET A 229 7.55 -3.80 -17.58
C MET A 229 8.75 -3.03 -17.00
N ALA A 230 9.39 -2.16 -17.79
CA ALA A 230 10.47 -1.31 -17.31
C ALA A 230 10.01 -0.38 -16.17
N ASN A 231 8.85 0.22 -16.32
CA ASN A 231 8.25 1.08 -15.30
C ASN A 231 7.88 0.28 -14.03
N ASN A 232 7.33 -0.91 -14.19
CA ASN A 232 6.97 -1.79 -13.06
C ASN A 232 8.21 -2.21 -12.27
N LEU A 233 9.32 -2.57 -12.93
CA LEU A 233 10.59 -2.87 -12.26
C LEU A 233 11.11 -1.67 -11.47
N ALA A 234 11.12 -0.50 -12.09
CA ALA A 234 11.53 0.74 -11.40
C ALA A 234 10.63 1.02 -10.19
N TRP A 235 9.33 0.87 -10.34
CA TRP A 235 8.38 1.09 -9.26
C TRP A 235 8.55 0.07 -8.13
N ALA A 236 8.71 -1.20 -8.47
CA ALA A 236 8.89 -2.27 -7.48
C ALA A 236 10.17 -2.08 -6.66
N SER A 237 11.29 -1.72 -7.27
CA SER A 237 12.54 -1.47 -6.53
C SER A 237 12.47 -0.22 -5.66
N GLN A 238 11.89 0.85 -6.16
CA GLN A 238 11.68 2.08 -5.40
C GLN A 238 10.72 1.88 -4.22
N ALA A 239 9.71 1.03 -4.38
CA ALA A 239 8.78 0.70 -3.29
C ALA A 239 9.49 0.01 -2.13
N VAL A 240 10.49 -0.85 -2.38
CA VAL A 240 11.29 -1.47 -1.31
C VAL A 240 12.02 -0.41 -0.49
N VAL A 241 12.71 0.50 -1.15
CA VAL A 241 13.45 1.60 -0.51
C VAL A 241 12.50 2.54 0.22
N GLY A 242 11.46 2.99 -0.48
CA GLY A 242 10.50 3.96 0.05
C GLY A 242 9.71 3.41 1.23
N TYR A 243 9.32 2.14 1.18
CA TYR A 243 8.59 1.53 2.30
C TYR A 243 9.48 1.35 3.52
N ALA A 244 10.75 0.98 3.34
CA ALA A 244 11.70 0.92 4.43
C ALA A 244 11.89 2.30 5.10
N GLU A 245 11.98 3.36 4.31
CA GLU A 245 12.09 4.72 4.82
C GLU A 245 10.79 5.21 5.48
N LEU A 246 9.63 4.88 4.90
CA LEU A 246 8.33 5.16 5.50
C LEU A 246 8.24 4.58 6.91
N VAL A 247 8.60 3.30 7.06
CA VAL A 247 8.60 2.61 8.36
C VAL A 247 9.60 3.28 9.32
N ARG A 248 10.80 3.60 8.84
CA ARG A 248 11.82 4.30 9.64
C ARG A 248 11.32 5.67 10.14
N ASN A 249 10.73 6.46 9.26
CA ASN A 249 10.22 7.79 9.61
C ASN A 249 9.02 7.69 10.54
N TRP A 250 8.16 6.71 10.32
CA TRP A 250 7.04 6.44 11.21
C TRP A 250 7.52 6.05 12.62
N TRP A 251 8.54 5.17 12.72
CA TRP A 251 9.14 4.80 13.99
C TRP A 251 9.78 5.98 14.69
N LYS A 252 10.58 6.80 13.98
CA LYS A 252 11.19 7.99 14.55
C LYS A 252 10.17 9.00 15.05
N GLY A 253 9.12 9.25 14.26
CA GLY A 253 8.02 10.13 14.66
C GLY A 253 7.28 9.59 15.88
N THR A 254 7.02 8.29 15.91
CA THR A 254 6.38 7.62 17.04
C THR A 254 7.26 7.67 18.28
N GLN A 255 8.57 7.41 18.17
CA GLN A 255 9.51 7.55 19.28
C GLN A 255 9.55 8.98 19.81
N GLY A 256 9.62 9.98 18.93
CA GLY A 256 9.61 11.39 19.33
C GLY A 256 8.32 11.78 20.05
N ASN A 257 7.18 11.28 19.59
CA ASN A 257 5.87 11.58 20.17
C ASN A 257 5.63 10.83 21.49
N PHE A 258 6.17 9.61 21.64
CA PHE A 258 5.90 8.76 22.80
C PHE A 258 7.08 8.71 23.80
N SER A 259 8.28 9.19 23.45
CA SER A 259 9.43 9.18 24.36
C SER A 259 9.17 9.94 25.66
N ALA A 260 8.40 11.03 25.59
CA ALA A 260 7.96 11.79 26.77
C ALA A 260 6.87 11.06 27.58
N LYS A 261 6.32 9.96 27.06
CA LYS A 261 5.20 9.21 27.64
C LYS A 261 5.53 7.73 27.84
N LEU A 262 6.76 7.47 28.23
CA LEU A 262 7.26 6.13 28.48
C LEU A 262 6.35 5.40 29.51
N ASN A 263 6.06 4.13 29.26
CA ASN A 263 5.16 3.29 30.06
C ASN A 263 3.70 3.80 30.12
N ARG A 264 3.27 4.50 29.08
CA ARG A 264 1.88 4.95 28.92
C ARG A 264 1.41 4.63 27.51
N LEU A 265 0.15 4.23 27.38
CA LEU A 265 -0.53 4.20 26.10
C LEU A 265 -1.02 5.62 25.78
N ASP A 266 -0.75 6.05 24.59
CA ASP A 266 -1.21 7.36 24.10
C ASP A 266 -1.97 7.19 22.79
N TYR A 267 -2.82 8.17 22.51
CA TYR A 267 -3.62 8.23 21.30
C TYR A 267 -3.33 9.52 20.53
N SER A 268 -3.03 9.37 19.25
CA SER A 268 -2.92 10.49 18.34
C SER A 268 -3.69 10.21 17.05
N ARG A 269 -4.88 10.80 16.93
CA ARG A 269 -5.68 10.70 15.71
C ARG A 269 -4.97 11.34 14.52
N ALA A 270 -4.31 12.47 14.72
CA ALA A 270 -3.58 13.17 13.68
C ALA A 270 -2.46 12.28 13.09
N GLN A 271 -1.69 11.61 13.96
CA GLN A 271 -0.66 10.67 13.51
C GLN A 271 -1.24 9.45 12.82
N TYR A 272 -2.36 8.90 13.33
CA TYR A 272 -3.04 7.79 12.69
C TYR A 272 -3.50 8.14 11.27
N LEU A 273 -4.11 9.31 11.08
CA LEU A 273 -4.56 9.78 9.77
C LEU A 273 -3.40 10.09 8.83
N SER A 274 -2.30 10.66 9.34
CA SER A 274 -1.08 10.94 8.54
C SER A 274 -0.39 9.67 8.04
N ASN A 275 -0.64 8.53 8.67
CA ASN A 275 -0.10 7.23 8.27
C ASN A 275 -1.05 6.42 7.36
N GLY A 276 -2.00 7.08 6.71
CA GLY A 276 -3.00 6.43 5.86
C GLY A 276 -4.09 5.70 6.63
N GLY A 277 -4.30 6.06 7.89
CA GLY A 277 -5.41 5.57 8.70
C GLY A 277 -6.74 5.96 8.07
N VAL A 278 -7.66 5.01 8.01
CA VAL A 278 -8.96 5.17 7.35
C VAL A 278 -10.06 5.23 8.39
N ALA A 279 -10.97 6.15 8.19
CA ALA A 279 -12.28 6.21 8.78
C ALA A 279 -12.40 6.70 10.24
N ASP A 280 -13.56 7.24 10.50
CA ASP A 280 -13.94 7.89 11.74
C ASP A 280 -14.00 6.98 12.97
N ARG A 281 -13.99 5.67 12.76
CA ARG A 281 -14.19 4.66 13.82
C ARG A 281 -12.94 3.90 14.24
N HIS A 282 -11.82 4.09 13.54
CA HIS A 282 -10.56 3.48 13.95
C HIS A 282 -9.77 4.43 14.84
N VAL A 283 -9.28 3.90 15.92
CA VAL A 283 -8.36 4.58 16.83
C VAL A 283 -7.15 3.67 17.03
N ALA A 284 -5.97 4.25 17.09
CA ALA A 284 -4.75 3.54 17.44
C ALA A 284 -4.20 4.08 18.74
N PHE A 285 -3.94 3.19 19.67
CA PHE A 285 -3.20 3.49 20.88
C PHE A 285 -1.81 2.90 20.75
N GLY A 286 -0.81 3.65 21.11
CA GLY A 286 0.56 3.18 21.08
C GLY A 286 1.38 3.77 22.21
N GLY A 287 2.46 3.11 22.54
CA GLY A 287 3.37 3.57 23.56
C GLY A 287 4.65 2.75 23.59
N TRP A 288 5.66 3.28 24.22
CA TRP A 288 6.92 2.61 24.45
C TRP A 288 6.98 2.13 25.89
N LEU A 289 7.26 0.85 26.07
CA LEU A 289 7.38 0.23 27.37
C LEU A 289 8.84 -0.04 27.67
N LYS A 290 9.26 0.36 28.85
CA LYS A 290 10.56 0.00 29.41
C LYS A 290 10.30 -0.82 30.67
N PRO A 291 10.19 -2.15 30.57
CA PRO A 291 9.91 -3.00 31.72
C PRO A 291 11.06 -2.93 32.72
N LYS A 292 10.74 -2.74 34.00
CA LYS A 292 11.69 -2.81 35.12
C LYS A 292 11.54 -4.12 35.89
N GLY A 293 11.32 -5.22 35.18
CA GLY A 293 11.09 -6.52 35.81
C GLY A 293 9.61 -6.78 36.18
N GLU A 294 8.71 -5.89 35.77
CA GLU A 294 7.27 -6.02 36.00
C GLU A 294 6.56 -6.54 34.74
N ALA A 295 5.44 -7.24 34.90
CA ALA A 295 4.61 -7.66 33.81
C ALA A 295 3.73 -6.51 33.32
N LEU A 296 3.55 -6.42 31.99
CA LEU A 296 2.52 -5.56 31.41
C LEU A 296 1.17 -6.26 31.57
N VAL A 297 0.27 -5.65 32.30
CA VAL A 297 -1.14 -6.07 32.39
C VAL A 297 -1.95 -5.08 31.57
N LEU A 298 -2.57 -5.54 30.49
CA LEU A 298 -3.51 -4.80 29.65
C LEU A 298 -4.94 -5.18 30.01
#